data_1d9d29dbc94fbdab5a1ead6e23db675c
#
_entry.id   1d9d29dbc94fbdab5a1ead6e23db675c
#
_cell.length_a   1.000
_cell.length_b   1.000
_cell.length_c   1.000
_cell.angle_alpha   90.00
_cell.angle_beta   90.00
_cell.angle_gamma   90.00
#
_symmetry.space_group_name_H-M   'P 1'
#
loop_
_entity.id
_entity.type
_entity.pdbx_description
1 polymer ?
#
loop_
_entity_poly.entity_id
_entity_poly.type
_entity_poly.pdbx_seq_one_letter_code
_entity_poly.pdbx_strand_id
1 'polypeptide(L)'
;MKDMKASGFQTRDIRNLLKADRIVKVKPGIYRLADTQLGESSGLVEVCLAMPKAVICLSSALAFHELTTFVPTAITYAIPRSDKPVKLAHPPTEPYFFSEAQYKTGAEHRETKFGGIRLYGMEKTICDCFRFRNKLGEDLAIEGLKEYLRRRGRDLNKLMKLAEVCRVEGIVSQYVKAIVG
;
A
#
# COMPACT_ATOMS: atom_id res chain seq x y z
N MET A 1 0.87 9.46 -20.53
CA MET A 1 0.69 10.12 -21.87
C MET A 1 1.81 11.09 -22.21
N LYS A 2 2.33 11.91 -21.27
CA LYS A 2 3.50 12.77 -21.54
C LYS A 2 4.69 11.97 -22.04
N ASP A 3 5.07 10.89 -21.36
CA ASP A 3 6.24 10.08 -21.69
C ASP A 3 6.09 9.34 -23.01
N MET A 4 4.91 8.77 -23.31
CA MET A 4 4.67 8.14 -24.62
C MET A 4 4.71 9.16 -25.77
N LYS A 5 4.20 10.38 -25.56
CA LYS A 5 4.31 11.46 -26.56
C LYS A 5 5.75 11.93 -26.73
N ALA A 6 6.51 12.03 -25.62
CA ALA A 6 7.93 12.35 -25.67
C ALA A 6 8.75 11.28 -26.42
N SER A 7 8.29 10.02 -26.37
CA SER A 7 8.86 8.88 -27.13
C SER A 7 8.31 8.74 -28.56
N GLY A 8 7.61 9.76 -29.09
CA GLY A 8 7.13 9.80 -30.49
C GLY A 8 5.77 9.14 -30.74
N PHE A 9 5.10 8.56 -29.72
CA PHE A 9 3.77 7.96 -29.91
C PHE A 9 2.68 9.02 -30.08
N GLN A 10 1.90 8.89 -31.14
CA GLN A 10 0.71 9.71 -31.37
C GLN A 10 -0.52 9.09 -30.69
N THR A 11 -1.57 9.91 -30.51
CA THR A 11 -2.84 9.44 -29.91
C THR A 11 -3.48 8.30 -30.72
N ARG A 12 -3.26 8.29 -32.03
CA ARG A 12 -3.72 7.22 -32.95
C ARG A 12 -3.02 5.89 -32.64
N ASP A 13 -1.72 5.93 -32.37
CA ASP A 13 -0.93 4.73 -32.08
C ASP A 13 -1.34 4.10 -30.76
N ILE A 14 -1.57 4.92 -29.74
CA ILE A 14 -2.11 4.46 -28.45
C ILE A 14 -3.48 3.80 -28.62
N ARG A 15 -4.34 4.36 -29.48
CA ARG A 15 -5.67 3.80 -29.75
C ARG A 15 -5.58 2.47 -30.50
N ASN A 16 -4.65 2.34 -31.44
CA ASN A 16 -4.39 1.09 -32.17
C ASN A 16 -3.83 0.01 -31.23
N LEU A 17 -2.88 0.36 -30.34
CA LEU A 17 -2.35 -0.57 -29.36
C LEU A 17 -3.42 -1.06 -28.35
N LEU A 18 -4.34 -0.19 -27.95
CA LEU A 18 -5.49 -0.58 -27.11
C LEU A 18 -6.44 -1.53 -27.85
N LYS A 19 -6.74 -1.26 -29.15
CA LYS A 19 -7.60 -2.14 -29.96
C LYS A 19 -6.96 -3.51 -30.24
N ALA A 20 -5.64 -3.57 -30.31
CA ALA A 20 -4.87 -4.78 -30.50
C ALA A 20 -4.55 -5.53 -29.19
N ASP A 21 -5.14 -5.10 -28.06
CA ASP A 21 -4.90 -5.63 -26.71
C ASP A 21 -3.39 -5.71 -26.33
N ARG A 22 -2.55 -4.85 -26.94
CA ARG A 22 -1.12 -4.79 -26.63
C ARG A 22 -0.82 -3.96 -25.38
N ILE A 23 -1.73 -3.05 -25.03
CA ILE A 23 -1.66 -2.23 -23.82
C ILE A 23 -3.02 -2.21 -23.13
N VAL A 24 -3.00 -2.10 -21.79
CA VAL A 24 -4.18 -1.95 -20.95
C VAL A 24 -4.18 -0.55 -20.35
N LYS A 25 -5.34 0.10 -20.37
CA LYS A 25 -5.51 1.42 -19.76
C LYS A 25 -5.72 1.27 -18.26
N VAL A 26 -4.82 1.78 -17.45
CA VAL A 26 -4.94 1.84 -15.98
C VAL A 26 -5.85 3.03 -15.59
N LYS A 27 -5.57 4.22 -16.15
CA LYS A 27 -6.42 5.41 -16.08
C LYS A 27 -6.13 6.34 -17.28
N PRO A 28 -6.87 7.44 -17.47
CA PRO A 28 -6.53 8.42 -18.50
C PRO A 28 -5.06 8.87 -18.39
N GLY A 29 -4.27 8.55 -19.42
CA GLY A 29 -2.86 8.91 -19.52
C GLY A 29 -1.86 7.91 -18.95
N ILE A 30 -2.30 6.85 -18.27
CA ILE A 30 -1.46 5.76 -17.76
C ILE A 30 -1.88 4.44 -18.40
N TYR A 31 -0.91 3.76 -19.00
CA TYR A 31 -1.08 2.49 -19.70
C TYR A 31 0.02 1.53 -19.26
N ARG A 32 -0.25 0.22 -19.28
CA ARG A 32 0.72 -0.85 -19.12
C ARG A 32 0.71 -1.77 -20.34
N LEU A 33 1.77 -2.48 -20.57
CA LEU A 33 1.78 -3.55 -21.60
C LEU A 33 0.89 -4.71 -21.14
N ALA A 34 0.12 -5.28 -22.06
CA ALA A 34 -0.77 -6.42 -21.77
C ALA A 34 0.01 -7.66 -21.32
N ASP A 35 1.16 -7.92 -21.99
CA ASP A 35 2.03 -9.07 -21.73
C ASP A 35 2.95 -8.89 -20.51
N THR A 36 2.83 -7.79 -19.76
CA THR A 36 3.61 -7.65 -18.53
C THR A 36 3.22 -8.73 -17.55
N GLN A 37 4.14 -9.65 -17.26
CA GLN A 37 3.95 -10.60 -16.17
C GLN A 37 3.68 -9.81 -14.89
N LEU A 38 2.42 -9.85 -14.44
CA LEU A 38 2.00 -9.18 -13.22
C LEU A 38 2.61 -9.92 -12.04
N GLY A 39 3.66 -9.37 -11.45
CA GLY A 39 4.16 -9.83 -10.16
C GLY A 39 3.38 -9.19 -9.03
N GLU A 40 3.53 -9.69 -7.82
CA GLU A 40 2.81 -9.27 -6.62
C GLU A 40 2.83 -7.74 -6.38
N SER A 41 3.92 -7.06 -6.75
CA SER A 41 4.05 -5.61 -6.56
C SER A 41 3.54 -4.76 -7.73
N SER A 42 3.18 -5.34 -8.88
CA SER A 42 2.81 -4.56 -10.08
C SER A 42 1.54 -3.74 -9.86
N GLY A 43 0.54 -4.32 -9.20
CA GLY A 43 -0.69 -3.61 -8.85
C GLY A 43 -0.44 -2.44 -7.88
N LEU A 44 0.49 -2.59 -6.93
CA LEU A 44 0.86 -1.51 -6.01
C LEU A 44 1.48 -0.33 -6.76
N VAL A 45 2.34 -0.61 -7.76
CA VAL A 45 2.93 0.42 -8.64
C VAL A 45 1.86 1.12 -9.46
N GLU A 46 0.90 0.38 -10.04
CA GLU A 46 -0.22 0.95 -10.78
C GLU A 46 -1.04 1.92 -9.92
N VAL A 47 -1.33 1.54 -8.67
CA VAL A 47 -2.04 2.41 -7.71
C VAL A 47 -1.23 3.67 -7.41
N CYS A 48 0.06 3.56 -7.13
CA CYS A 48 0.92 4.71 -6.83
C CYS A 48 1.06 5.65 -8.03
N LEU A 49 1.20 5.13 -9.25
CA LEU A 49 1.24 5.91 -10.47
C LEU A 49 -0.11 6.59 -10.76
N ALA A 50 -1.20 5.87 -10.53
CA ALA A 50 -2.53 6.40 -10.73
C ALA A 50 -2.92 7.44 -9.69
N MET A 51 -2.43 7.30 -8.48
CA MET A 51 -2.74 8.14 -7.32
C MET A 51 -1.45 8.54 -6.59
N PRO A 52 -0.75 9.60 -7.04
CA PRO A 52 0.55 10.01 -6.46
C PRO A 52 0.52 10.32 -4.97
N LYS A 53 -0.66 10.65 -4.43
CA LYS A 53 -0.86 10.85 -2.99
C LYS A 53 -1.19 9.57 -2.24
N ALA A 54 -1.49 8.45 -2.90
CA ALA A 54 -1.76 7.19 -2.21
C ALA A 54 -0.50 6.69 -1.49
N VAL A 55 -0.71 6.17 -0.27
CA VAL A 55 0.30 5.45 0.48
C VAL A 55 -0.25 4.06 0.75
N ILE A 56 0.38 3.03 0.22
CA ILE A 56 -0.03 1.64 0.47
C ILE A 56 0.00 1.38 1.98
N CYS A 57 -1.08 0.78 2.52
CA CYS A 57 -1.27 0.65 3.95
C CYS A 57 -1.94 -0.69 4.32
N LEU A 58 -2.13 -0.91 5.60
CA LEU A 58 -2.91 -2.00 6.18
C LEU A 58 -2.57 -3.36 5.57
N SER A 59 -3.60 -4.14 5.14
CA SER A 59 -3.40 -5.51 4.64
C SER A 59 -2.43 -5.59 3.45
N SER A 60 -2.49 -4.64 2.51
CA SER A 60 -1.56 -4.62 1.37
C SER A 60 -0.12 -4.29 1.78
N ALA A 61 0.07 -3.43 2.78
CA ALA A 61 1.40 -3.17 3.32
C ALA A 61 1.92 -4.33 4.17
N LEU A 62 1.05 -4.99 4.96
CA LEU A 62 1.42 -6.22 5.69
C LEU A 62 1.90 -7.31 4.73
N ALA A 63 1.15 -7.56 3.64
CA ALA A 63 1.53 -8.54 2.63
C ALA A 63 2.85 -8.17 1.94
N PHE A 64 3.03 -6.90 1.55
CA PHE A 64 4.29 -6.42 0.96
C PHE A 64 5.50 -6.60 1.88
N HIS A 65 5.30 -6.39 3.18
CA HIS A 65 6.33 -6.59 4.19
C HIS A 65 6.49 -8.06 4.64
N GLU A 66 5.70 -8.98 4.07
CA GLU A 66 5.69 -10.40 4.48
C GLU A 66 5.41 -10.57 5.98
N LEU A 67 4.48 -9.76 6.51
CA LEU A 67 4.04 -9.79 7.90
C LEU A 67 2.71 -10.54 8.08
N THR A 68 2.19 -11.13 7.03
CA THR A 68 0.97 -11.94 7.02
C THR A 68 0.98 -12.94 5.89
N THR A 69 0.27 -14.02 6.07
CA THR A 69 -0.05 -14.99 5.01
C THR A 69 -1.32 -14.63 4.25
N PHE A 70 -2.07 -13.63 4.74
CA PHE A 70 -3.28 -13.16 4.10
C PHE A 70 -2.99 -12.47 2.76
N VAL A 71 -3.68 -12.89 1.71
CA VAL A 71 -3.60 -12.29 0.37
C VAL A 71 -4.75 -11.32 0.18
N PRO A 72 -4.50 -9.99 0.14
CA PRO A 72 -5.56 -8.99 -0.03
C PRO A 72 -6.25 -9.11 -1.40
N THR A 73 -7.57 -9.11 -1.41
CA THR A 73 -8.39 -9.10 -2.65
C THR A 73 -8.47 -7.72 -3.30
N ALA A 74 -8.16 -6.67 -2.54
CA ALA A 74 -8.08 -5.28 -3.01
C ALA A 74 -6.86 -4.60 -2.42
N ILE A 75 -6.29 -3.66 -3.15
CA ILE A 75 -5.15 -2.87 -2.68
C ILE A 75 -5.65 -1.79 -1.72
N THR A 76 -5.25 -1.91 -0.46
CA THR A 76 -5.55 -0.93 0.58
C THR A 76 -4.54 0.22 0.54
N TYR A 77 -5.04 1.44 0.50
CA TYR A 77 -4.20 2.64 0.47
C TYR A 77 -4.78 3.77 1.32
N ALA A 78 -3.89 4.57 1.89
CA ALA A 78 -4.22 5.75 2.68
C ALA A 78 -4.19 7.01 1.82
N ILE A 79 -5.15 7.91 2.06
CA ILE A 79 -5.18 9.29 1.58
C ILE A 79 -5.58 10.24 2.71
N PRO A 80 -5.23 11.54 2.63
CA PRO A 80 -5.76 12.54 3.55
C PRO A 80 -7.29 12.58 3.52
N ARG A 81 -7.91 12.91 4.65
CA ARG A 81 -9.38 13.05 4.74
C ARG A 81 -9.96 14.12 3.82
N SER A 82 -9.15 15.12 3.44
CA SER A 82 -9.52 16.18 2.50
C SER A 82 -9.56 15.73 1.04
N ASP A 83 -8.94 14.59 0.73
CA ASP A 83 -8.77 14.13 -0.65
C ASP A 83 -9.89 13.17 -1.05
N LYS A 84 -10.16 13.10 -2.35
CA LYS A 84 -11.12 12.16 -2.92
C LYS A 84 -10.39 10.96 -3.53
N PRO A 85 -10.87 9.74 -3.29
CA PRO A 85 -10.28 8.56 -3.91
C PRO A 85 -10.50 8.56 -5.42
N VAL A 86 -9.52 8.08 -6.16
CA VAL A 86 -9.65 7.86 -7.61
C VAL A 86 -10.15 6.43 -7.82
N LYS A 87 -11.22 6.29 -8.58
CA LYS A 87 -11.74 4.97 -8.96
C LYS A 87 -10.88 4.39 -10.09
N LEU A 88 -10.28 3.23 -9.85
CA LEU A 88 -9.60 2.45 -10.86
C LEU A 88 -10.51 1.32 -11.33
N ALA A 89 -10.43 0.97 -12.61
CA ALA A 89 -11.11 -0.21 -13.13
C ALA A 89 -10.42 -1.49 -12.66
N HIS A 90 -9.09 -1.46 -12.58
CA HIS A 90 -8.24 -2.54 -12.11
C HIS A 90 -6.87 -1.94 -11.71
N PRO A 91 -6.20 -2.46 -10.67
CA PRO A 91 -6.67 -3.48 -9.71
C PRO A 91 -7.79 -2.96 -8.79
N PRO A 92 -8.53 -3.85 -8.11
CA PRO A 92 -9.48 -3.45 -7.06
C PRO A 92 -8.74 -2.67 -5.97
N THR A 93 -9.36 -1.59 -5.49
CA THR A 93 -8.71 -0.72 -4.49
C THR A 93 -9.68 -0.34 -3.38
N GLU A 94 -9.16 -0.22 -2.16
CA GLU A 94 -9.92 0.20 -0.99
C GLU A 94 -9.23 1.39 -0.30
N PRO A 95 -9.84 2.59 -0.32
CA PRO A 95 -9.28 3.78 0.29
C PRO A 95 -9.52 3.82 1.81
N TYR A 96 -8.51 4.26 2.55
CA TYR A 96 -8.58 4.58 3.96
C TYR A 96 -8.22 6.04 4.20
N PHE A 97 -9.03 6.73 4.99
CA PHE A 97 -8.90 8.17 5.23
C PHE A 97 -8.15 8.42 6.54
N PHE A 98 -6.98 9.02 6.42
CA PHE A 98 -6.11 9.31 7.56
C PHE A 98 -6.15 10.81 7.89
N SER A 99 -5.96 11.13 9.18
CA SER A 99 -5.67 12.52 9.58
C SER A 99 -4.32 12.93 9.03
N GLU A 100 -4.09 14.23 8.86
CA GLU A 100 -2.85 14.77 8.29
C GLU A 100 -1.59 14.24 9.01
N ALA A 101 -1.61 14.25 10.35
CA ALA A 101 -0.50 13.75 11.16
C ALA A 101 -0.21 12.26 10.89
N GLN A 102 -1.25 11.42 10.87
CA GLN A 102 -1.10 9.99 10.65
C GLN A 102 -0.73 9.63 9.21
N TYR A 103 -1.22 10.42 8.24
CA TYR A 103 -0.90 10.23 6.84
C TYR A 103 0.57 10.52 6.53
N LYS A 104 1.14 11.57 7.11
CA LYS A 104 2.55 11.95 6.89
C LYS A 104 3.55 11.06 7.62
N THR A 105 3.15 10.48 8.75
CA THR A 105 4.07 9.72 9.61
C THR A 105 4.32 8.32 9.08
N GLY A 106 5.59 7.93 8.96
CA GLY A 106 6.02 6.57 8.66
C GLY A 106 5.86 6.14 7.21
N ALA A 107 5.58 7.07 6.28
CA ALA A 107 5.55 6.78 4.85
C ALA A 107 6.99 6.67 4.31
N GLU A 108 7.24 5.64 3.51
CA GLU A 108 8.53 5.31 2.90
C GLU A 108 8.37 5.15 1.39
N HIS A 109 9.47 5.34 0.65
CA HIS A 109 9.57 4.98 -0.75
C HIS A 109 10.35 3.69 -0.90
N ARG A 110 9.86 2.79 -1.74
CA ARG A 110 10.52 1.52 -2.08
C ARG A 110 10.52 1.35 -3.58
N GLU A 111 11.69 0.99 -4.11
CA GLU A 111 11.81 0.57 -5.51
C GLU A 111 11.48 -0.91 -5.63
N THR A 112 10.70 -1.24 -6.65
CA THR A 112 10.40 -2.62 -7.05
C THR A 112 10.87 -2.81 -8.49
N LYS A 113 10.95 -4.05 -8.96
CA LYS A 113 11.26 -4.35 -10.37
C LYS A 113 10.25 -3.75 -11.36
N PHE A 114 9.10 -3.31 -10.90
CA PHE A 114 8.04 -2.71 -11.72
C PHE A 114 7.96 -1.19 -11.58
N GLY A 115 8.73 -0.60 -10.67
CA GLY A 115 8.75 0.84 -10.39
C GLY A 115 8.63 1.16 -8.90
N GLY A 116 8.66 2.45 -8.58
CA GLY A 116 8.57 2.95 -7.22
C GLY A 116 7.17 2.85 -6.62
N ILE A 117 7.09 2.49 -5.35
CA ILE A 117 5.87 2.55 -4.55
C ILE A 117 6.09 3.42 -3.32
N ARG A 118 4.99 3.98 -2.84
CA ARG A 118 4.93 4.68 -1.57
C ARG A 118 4.08 3.87 -0.62
N LEU A 119 4.63 3.48 0.53
CA LEU A 119 3.95 2.65 1.52
C LEU A 119 4.35 3.05 2.93
N TYR A 120 3.59 2.59 3.93
CA TYR A 120 4.02 2.71 5.31
C TYR A 120 5.04 1.63 5.68
N GLY A 121 6.03 2.01 6.51
CA GLY A 121 6.98 1.06 7.10
C GLY A 121 6.30 0.05 8.02
N MET A 122 7.01 -1.03 8.37
CA MET A 122 6.46 -2.17 9.11
C MET A 122 5.77 -1.76 10.41
N GLU A 123 6.42 -0.96 11.24
CA GLU A 123 5.91 -0.56 12.55
C GLU A 123 4.65 0.29 12.42
N LYS A 124 4.65 1.22 11.46
CA LYS A 124 3.47 2.05 11.19
C LYS A 124 2.30 1.22 10.68
N THR A 125 2.58 0.25 9.79
CA THR A 125 1.58 -0.67 9.25
C THR A 125 0.90 -1.48 10.35
N ILE A 126 1.68 -2.02 11.29
CA ILE A 126 1.15 -2.77 12.46
C ILE A 126 0.26 -1.87 13.31
N CYS A 127 0.73 -0.66 13.65
CA CYS A 127 -0.06 0.28 14.45
C CYS A 127 -1.38 0.65 13.76
N ASP A 128 -1.37 0.84 12.44
CA ASP A 128 -2.57 1.14 11.66
C ASP A 128 -3.52 -0.06 11.63
N CYS A 129 -3.03 -1.29 11.54
CA CYS A 129 -3.86 -2.50 11.60
C CYS A 129 -4.56 -2.62 12.95
N PHE A 130 -3.88 -2.36 14.07
CA PHE A 130 -4.51 -2.29 15.38
C PHE A 130 -5.55 -1.17 15.49
N ARG A 131 -5.29 -0.02 14.88
CA ARG A 131 -6.23 1.08 14.82
C ARG A 131 -7.50 0.74 14.04
N PHE A 132 -7.37 0.03 12.94
CA PHE A 132 -8.47 -0.37 12.08
C PHE A 132 -8.96 -1.81 12.34
N ARG A 133 -8.58 -2.43 13.48
CA ARG A 133 -8.88 -3.83 13.81
C ARG A 133 -10.36 -4.20 13.75
N ASN A 134 -11.25 -3.27 14.08
CA ASN A 134 -12.70 -3.51 14.01
C ASN A 134 -13.21 -3.66 12.57
N LYS A 135 -12.45 -3.17 11.58
CA LYS A 135 -12.79 -3.27 10.16
C LYS A 135 -12.03 -4.42 9.47
N LEU A 136 -10.79 -4.63 9.85
CA LEU A 136 -9.88 -5.61 9.24
C LEU A 136 -9.93 -6.98 9.88
N GLY A 137 -10.39 -7.07 11.12
CA GLY A 137 -10.17 -8.19 12.02
C GLY A 137 -8.92 -7.99 12.88
N GLU A 138 -9.04 -8.24 14.18
CA GLU A 138 -7.93 -8.09 15.13
C GLU A 138 -6.85 -9.14 14.89
N ASP A 139 -7.25 -10.33 14.43
CA ASP A 139 -6.34 -11.45 14.13
C ASP A 139 -5.25 -11.06 13.14
N LEU A 140 -5.60 -10.27 12.11
CA LEU A 140 -4.63 -9.78 11.12
C LEU A 140 -3.59 -8.84 11.76
N ALA A 141 -3.99 -7.98 12.68
CA ALA A 141 -3.08 -7.09 13.39
C ALA A 141 -2.14 -7.87 14.33
N ILE A 142 -2.69 -8.89 15.02
CA ILE A 142 -1.93 -9.78 15.90
C ILE A 142 -0.93 -10.63 15.09
N GLU A 143 -1.34 -11.19 13.95
CA GLU A 143 -0.46 -11.93 13.04
C GLU A 143 0.72 -11.05 12.62
N GLY A 144 0.42 -9.85 12.11
CA GLY A 144 1.45 -8.90 11.69
C GLY A 144 2.43 -8.53 12.80
N LEU A 145 1.94 -8.33 14.02
CA LEU A 145 2.79 -8.06 15.17
C LEU A 145 3.67 -9.27 15.52
N LYS A 146 3.11 -10.49 15.53
CA LYS A 146 3.86 -11.72 15.81
C LYS A 146 5.00 -11.93 14.82
N GLU A 147 4.72 -11.78 13.52
CA GLU A 147 5.74 -11.92 12.47
C GLU A 147 6.82 -10.84 12.59
N TYR A 148 6.44 -9.61 12.90
CA TYR A 148 7.40 -8.53 13.16
C TYR A 148 8.31 -8.82 14.35
N LEU A 149 7.75 -9.31 15.47
CA LEU A 149 8.50 -9.62 16.69
C LEU A 149 9.49 -10.79 16.51
N ARG A 150 9.29 -11.65 15.51
CA ARG A 150 10.24 -12.72 15.14
C ARG A 150 11.45 -12.20 14.36
N ARG A 151 11.35 -11.01 13.77
CA ARG A 151 12.45 -10.46 12.95
C ARG A 151 13.61 -9.96 13.79
N ARG A 152 14.85 -10.25 13.35
CA ARG A 152 16.06 -9.80 14.04
C ARG A 152 16.23 -8.27 14.03
N GLY A 153 15.75 -7.59 13.01
CA GLY A 153 15.83 -6.11 12.84
C GLY A 153 14.66 -5.33 13.43
N ARG A 154 13.84 -5.94 14.32
CA ARG A 154 12.73 -5.24 14.96
C ARG A 154 13.19 -4.07 15.83
N ASP A 155 12.49 -2.96 15.74
CA ASP A 155 12.70 -1.78 16.58
C ASP A 155 11.44 -1.51 17.42
N LEU A 156 11.46 -2.00 18.67
CA LEU A 156 10.36 -1.83 19.60
C LEU A 156 10.16 -0.37 20.01
N ASN A 157 11.24 0.41 20.10
CA ASN A 157 11.12 1.83 20.43
C ASN A 157 10.40 2.60 19.32
N LYS A 158 10.73 2.31 18.05
CA LYS A 158 10.04 2.88 16.90
C LYS A 158 8.59 2.45 16.85
N LEU A 159 8.30 1.15 17.11
CA LEU A 159 6.93 0.62 17.17
C LEU A 159 6.11 1.36 18.21
N MET A 160 6.61 1.53 19.44
CA MET A 160 5.89 2.19 20.54
C MET A 160 5.66 3.68 20.26
N LYS A 161 6.65 4.40 19.73
CA LYS A 161 6.48 5.80 19.29
C LYS A 161 5.39 5.96 18.22
N LEU A 162 5.32 5.04 17.27
CA LEU A 162 4.29 5.06 16.24
C LEU A 162 2.92 4.61 16.78
N ALA A 163 2.88 3.71 17.76
CA ALA A 163 1.65 3.32 18.45
C ALA A 163 1.00 4.50 19.20
N GLU A 164 1.82 5.38 19.81
CA GLU A 164 1.36 6.61 20.43
C GLU A 164 0.74 7.55 19.38
N VAL A 165 1.43 7.82 18.26
CA VAL A 165 0.91 8.64 17.15
C VAL A 165 -0.40 8.07 16.59
N CYS A 166 -0.51 6.75 16.49
CA CYS A 166 -1.71 6.05 16.01
C CYS A 166 -2.80 5.93 17.09
N ARG A 167 -2.53 6.30 18.35
CA ARG A 167 -3.42 6.17 19.52
C ARG A 167 -3.82 4.72 19.79
N VAL A 168 -2.86 3.82 19.71
CA VAL A 168 -3.02 2.37 19.95
C VAL A 168 -1.95 1.82 20.89
N GLU A 169 -1.21 2.68 21.59
CA GLU A 169 -0.10 2.30 22.46
C GLU A 169 -0.52 1.26 23.54
N GLY A 170 -1.64 1.48 24.20
CA GLY A 170 -2.13 0.57 25.25
C GLY A 170 -2.36 -0.84 24.72
N ILE A 171 -3.04 -0.98 23.58
CA ILE A 171 -3.33 -2.30 23.01
C ILE A 171 -2.05 -2.96 22.44
N VAL A 172 -1.22 -2.22 21.73
CA VAL A 172 0.05 -2.74 21.18
C VAL A 172 0.97 -3.20 22.29
N SER A 173 1.11 -2.40 23.39
CA SER A 173 1.91 -2.77 24.55
C SER A 173 1.43 -4.05 25.23
N GLN A 174 0.11 -4.24 25.37
CA GLN A 174 -0.46 -5.46 25.93
C GLN A 174 -0.11 -6.70 25.10
N TYR A 175 -0.26 -6.62 23.77
CA TYR A 175 0.09 -7.75 22.89
C TYR A 175 1.61 -8.00 22.83
N VAL A 176 2.44 -6.95 22.82
CA VAL A 176 3.90 -7.12 22.89
C VAL A 176 4.30 -7.87 24.15
N LYS A 177 3.78 -7.46 25.32
CA LYS A 177 4.04 -8.15 26.59
C LYS A 177 3.57 -9.61 26.58
N ALA A 178 2.38 -9.88 26.04
CA ALA A 178 1.83 -11.24 25.98
C ALA A 178 2.59 -12.18 25.02
N ILE A 179 3.27 -11.64 23.99
CA ILE A 179 3.98 -12.44 22.99
C ILE A 179 5.46 -12.63 23.38
N VAL A 180 6.07 -11.65 24.03
CA VAL A 180 7.52 -11.63 24.33
C VAL A 180 7.80 -12.06 25.79
N GLY A 181 6.81 -11.85 26.70
CA GLY A 181 6.91 -12.25 28.11
C GLY A 181 6.57 -13.69 28.31
#